data_09aeb72bed7dbddb8d3a3d63dedf77da
#
_entry.id   09aeb72bed7dbddb8d3a3d63dedf77da
#
_cell.length_a   1.000
_cell.length_b   1.000
_cell.length_c   1.000
_cell.angle_alpha   90.00
_cell.angle_beta   90.00
_cell.angle_gamma   90.00
#
_symmetry.space_group_name_H-M   'P 1'
#
loop_
_entity.id
_entity.type
_entity.pdbx_description
1 polymer ?
#
loop_
_entity_poly.entity_id
_entity_poly.type
_entity_poly.pdbx_seq_one_letter_code
_entity_poly.pdbx_strand_id
1 'polypeptide(L)'
;MDDVRLLAPCVPKQIICVSLNFRKRANEFGEAVPQEPMLCCKASHTIIGTGEKIIWPKAVEELAFGVELAIVIKKKMKDVAPEDVPKYILGYTCANDITARDLQRKELQWLRSKSFDTFCPLGPWMETKLDPTNLSIKSWVNGELKQNANTKNMVYNPYEILSYISHSFTLDAGDVVLTGTPVGSGLLNDGDEVKVEIEGIGSITNYVERAE
;
A
#
# COMPACT_ATOMS: atom_id res chain seq x y z
N MET A 1 17.33 9.99 -22.90
CA MET A 1 16.15 9.25 -22.35
C MET A 1 15.32 10.12 -21.42
N ASP A 2 15.43 11.43 -21.58
CA ASP A 2 14.90 12.39 -20.59
C ASP A 2 13.40 12.73 -20.75
N ASP A 3 12.70 12.08 -21.68
CA ASP A 3 11.28 12.34 -21.98
C ASP A 3 10.32 11.18 -21.66
N VAL A 4 10.77 10.18 -20.88
CA VAL A 4 9.92 9.03 -20.52
C VAL A 4 9.43 9.17 -19.08
N ARG A 5 8.10 9.29 -18.91
CA ARG A 5 7.44 9.24 -17.60
C ARG A 5 6.92 7.83 -17.33
N LEU A 6 7.32 7.25 -16.20
CA LEU A 6 6.75 5.98 -15.73
C LEU A 6 5.36 6.24 -15.15
N LEU A 7 4.36 5.57 -15.69
CA LEU A 7 3.02 5.56 -15.14
C LEU A 7 2.89 4.43 -14.11
N ALA A 8 1.82 4.47 -13.31
CA ALA A 8 1.47 3.33 -12.47
C ALA A 8 1.29 2.06 -13.32
N PRO A 9 1.77 0.89 -12.85
CA PRO A 9 1.82 -0.34 -13.66
C PRO A 9 0.43 -0.94 -13.95
N CYS A 10 -0.61 -0.51 -13.25
CA CYS A 10 -1.99 -0.91 -13.49
C CYS A 10 -2.97 0.16 -12.99
N VAL A 11 -4.22 0.07 -13.47
CA VAL A 11 -5.36 0.87 -13.00
C VAL A 11 -6.43 -0.09 -12.48
N PRO A 12 -6.44 -0.35 -11.16
CA PRO A 12 -7.37 -1.31 -10.55
C PRO A 12 -8.80 -0.79 -10.51
N LYS A 13 -9.77 -1.70 -10.52
CA LYS A 13 -11.17 -1.39 -10.19
C LYS A 13 -11.37 -1.32 -8.69
N GLN A 14 -10.68 -2.18 -7.94
CA GLN A 14 -10.70 -2.23 -6.48
C GLN A 14 -9.28 -2.17 -5.94
N ILE A 15 -9.09 -1.44 -4.83
CA ILE A 15 -7.88 -1.43 -4.04
C ILE A 15 -8.27 -1.81 -2.62
N ILE A 16 -7.93 -3.03 -2.20
CA ILE A 16 -8.17 -3.51 -0.86
C ILE A 16 -6.90 -3.33 -0.04
N CYS A 17 -7.03 -2.80 1.17
CA CYS A 17 -5.90 -2.58 2.07
C CYS A 17 -6.06 -3.43 3.32
N VAL A 18 -4.96 -3.96 3.83
CA VAL A 18 -4.91 -4.70 5.09
C VAL A 18 -4.26 -3.82 6.16
N SER A 19 -4.97 -3.55 7.23
CA SER A 19 -4.46 -2.75 8.34
C SER A 19 -3.84 -3.64 9.42
N LEU A 20 -2.88 -3.05 10.20
CA LEU A 20 -2.24 -3.68 11.38
C LEU A 20 -1.61 -5.06 11.08
N ASN A 21 -1.14 -5.28 9.87
CA ASN A 21 -0.57 -6.55 9.44
C ASN A 21 0.92 -6.75 9.81
N PHE A 22 1.48 -5.88 10.63
CA PHE A 22 2.81 -6.05 11.22
C PHE A 22 2.71 -5.98 12.75
N ARG A 23 3.22 -7.00 13.48
CA ARG A 23 3.11 -7.08 14.95
C ARG A 23 3.64 -5.83 15.65
N LYS A 24 4.81 -5.32 15.20
CA LYS A 24 5.39 -4.11 15.78
C LYS A 24 4.53 -2.87 15.53
N ARG A 25 3.79 -2.83 14.42
CA ARG A 25 2.87 -1.74 14.09
C ARG A 25 1.64 -1.73 15.00
N ALA A 26 1.05 -2.89 15.26
CA ALA A 26 -0.04 -3.00 16.23
C ALA A 26 0.39 -2.49 17.61
N ASN A 27 1.56 -2.91 18.07
CA ASN A 27 2.13 -2.46 19.36
C ASN A 27 2.38 -0.94 19.41
N GLU A 28 2.82 -0.31 18.29
CA GLU A 28 3.04 1.14 18.18
C GLU A 28 1.75 1.93 18.43
N PHE A 29 0.60 1.40 18.02
CA PHE A 29 -0.71 1.99 18.28
C PHE A 29 -1.34 1.58 19.62
N GLY A 30 -0.70 0.70 20.38
CA GLY A 30 -1.30 0.12 21.58
C GLY A 30 -2.46 -0.83 21.29
N GLU A 31 -2.56 -1.31 20.04
CA GLU A 31 -3.61 -2.20 19.59
C GLU A 31 -3.18 -3.66 19.71
N ALA A 32 -4.14 -4.54 19.99
CA ALA A 32 -3.91 -5.97 19.88
C ALA A 32 -3.69 -6.38 18.42
N VAL A 33 -2.86 -7.38 18.20
CA VAL A 33 -2.73 -7.99 16.86
C VAL A 33 -4.10 -8.57 16.47
N PRO A 34 -4.67 -8.15 15.32
CA PRO A 34 -5.96 -8.64 14.88
C PRO A 34 -5.98 -10.16 14.74
N GLN A 35 -7.09 -10.81 15.15
CA GLN A 35 -7.26 -12.27 15.00
C GLN A 35 -7.61 -12.68 13.56
N GLU A 36 -8.07 -11.72 12.74
CA GLU A 36 -8.36 -11.84 11.31
C GLU A 36 -7.83 -10.62 10.57
N PRO A 37 -7.54 -10.70 9.26
CA PRO A 37 -7.12 -9.55 8.47
C PRO A 37 -8.15 -8.41 8.54
N MET A 38 -7.73 -7.25 9.02
CA MET A 38 -8.58 -6.06 9.10
C MET A 38 -8.55 -5.33 7.77
N LEU A 39 -9.68 -5.33 7.05
CA LEU A 39 -9.79 -4.82 5.70
C LEU A 39 -10.32 -3.38 5.65
N CYS A 40 -9.73 -2.58 4.78
CA CYS A 40 -10.26 -1.31 4.32
C CYS A 40 -10.02 -1.16 2.81
N CYS A 41 -10.45 -0.06 2.21
CA CYS A 41 -10.28 0.14 0.77
C CYS A 41 -9.83 1.56 0.44
N LYS A 42 -9.27 1.70 -0.76
CA LYS A 42 -9.03 2.97 -1.44
C LYS A 42 -9.81 2.99 -2.75
N ALA A 43 -10.25 4.17 -3.14
CA ALA A 43 -10.89 4.34 -4.44
C ALA A 43 -9.83 4.29 -5.57
N SER A 44 -10.21 3.81 -6.75
CA SER A 44 -9.29 3.62 -7.88
C SER A 44 -8.65 4.90 -8.41
N HIS A 45 -9.32 6.05 -8.26
CA HIS A 45 -8.80 7.36 -8.69
C HIS A 45 -7.61 7.87 -7.87
N THR A 46 -7.27 7.20 -6.77
CA THR A 46 -6.13 7.57 -5.91
C THR A 46 -4.76 7.26 -6.52
N ILE A 47 -4.71 6.45 -7.58
CA ILE A 47 -3.48 5.94 -8.19
C ILE A 47 -2.69 7.06 -8.86
N ILE A 48 -1.40 7.13 -8.54
CA ILE A 48 -0.39 7.90 -9.26
C ILE A 48 0.89 7.06 -9.44
N GLY A 49 1.71 7.44 -10.42
CA GLY A 49 3.01 6.82 -10.68
C GLY A 49 4.15 7.49 -9.90
N THR A 50 5.37 6.97 -10.10
CA THR A 50 6.58 7.61 -9.55
C THR A 50 6.82 8.97 -10.19
N GLY A 51 7.34 9.94 -9.41
CA GLY A 51 7.60 11.31 -9.84
C GLY A 51 6.37 12.23 -9.84
N GLU A 52 5.15 11.69 -9.66
CA GLU A 52 3.93 12.50 -9.54
C GLU A 52 3.78 13.07 -8.13
N LYS A 53 3.02 14.15 -8.01
CA LYS A 53 2.80 14.83 -6.73
C LYS A 53 1.72 14.16 -5.90
N ILE A 54 1.98 14.01 -4.62
CA ILE A 54 0.97 13.69 -3.62
C ILE A 54 0.32 15.01 -3.21
N ILE A 55 -0.94 15.20 -3.59
CA ILE A 55 -1.66 16.44 -3.27
C ILE A 55 -2.23 16.37 -1.87
N TRP A 56 -1.80 17.29 -1.00
CA TRP A 56 -2.33 17.44 0.36
C TRP A 56 -3.60 18.27 0.35
N PRO A 57 -4.79 17.68 0.55
CA PRO A 57 -6.06 18.40 0.46
C PRO A 57 -6.22 19.45 1.58
N LYS A 58 -6.91 20.58 1.29
CA LYS A 58 -7.22 21.64 2.28
C LYS A 58 -7.98 21.11 3.51
N ALA A 59 -8.79 20.06 3.33
CA ALA A 59 -9.59 19.44 4.40
C ALA A 59 -8.80 18.51 5.32
N VAL A 60 -7.50 18.30 5.09
CA VAL A 60 -6.64 17.38 5.82
C VAL A 60 -5.62 18.16 6.64
N GLU A 61 -5.60 17.90 7.95
CA GLU A 61 -4.65 18.53 8.88
C GLU A 61 -3.35 17.73 8.98
N GLU A 62 -3.42 16.41 8.92
CA GLU A 62 -2.30 15.49 9.10
C GLU A 62 -2.24 14.47 7.95
N LEU A 63 -1.23 14.58 7.11
CA LEU A 63 -0.96 13.64 6.02
C LEU A 63 0.11 12.64 6.47
N ALA A 64 -0.13 11.35 6.26
CA ALA A 64 0.80 10.29 6.65
C ALA A 64 1.10 9.37 5.46
N PHE A 65 2.26 8.68 5.52
CA PHE A 65 2.73 7.72 4.51
C PHE A 65 2.86 6.32 5.10
N GLY A 66 2.93 5.31 4.24
CA GLY A 66 3.25 3.95 4.64
C GLY A 66 3.66 3.07 3.46
N VAL A 67 4.92 2.55 3.48
CA VAL A 67 5.36 1.60 2.46
C VAL A 67 4.58 0.30 2.58
N GLU A 68 4.08 -0.22 1.46
CA GLU A 68 3.35 -1.49 1.39
C GLU A 68 3.75 -2.31 0.16
N LEU A 69 3.81 -3.63 0.33
CA LEU A 69 3.81 -4.53 -0.81
C LEU A 69 2.41 -4.55 -1.41
N ALA A 70 2.31 -4.25 -2.71
CA ALA A 70 1.07 -4.35 -3.48
C ALA A 70 1.06 -5.61 -4.32
N ILE A 71 -0.05 -6.34 -4.29
CA ILE A 71 -0.27 -7.58 -5.06
C ILE A 71 -1.31 -7.28 -6.14
N VAL A 72 -1.00 -7.61 -7.40
CA VAL A 72 -1.92 -7.43 -8.53
C VAL A 72 -2.52 -8.78 -8.91
N ILE A 73 -3.83 -8.83 -9.02
CA ILE A 73 -4.59 -10.05 -9.33
C ILE A 73 -4.52 -10.37 -10.82
N LYS A 74 -4.27 -11.64 -11.15
CA LYS A 74 -4.12 -12.14 -12.52
C LYS A 74 -5.44 -12.47 -13.20
N LYS A 75 -6.35 -13.07 -12.45
CA LYS A 75 -7.64 -13.58 -12.93
C LYS A 75 -8.64 -13.63 -11.79
N LYS A 76 -9.92 -13.72 -12.12
CA LYS A 76 -11.01 -13.81 -11.14
C LYS A 76 -10.70 -14.82 -10.04
N MET A 77 -10.80 -14.37 -8.78
CA MET A 77 -10.47 -15.13 -7.57
C MET A 77 -11.64 -15.08 -6.59
N LYS A 78 -12.17 -16.24 -6.20
CA LYS A 78 -13.24 -16.41 -5.23
C LYS A 78 -13.09 -17.76 -4.56
N ASP A 79 -13.21 -17.80 -3.23
CA ASP A 79 -13.14 -19.00 -2.38
C ASP A 79 -11.89 -19.85 -2.65
N VAL A 80 -10.71 -19.22 -2.67
CA VAL A 80 -9.42 -19.85 -3.01
C VAL A 80 -8.62 -20.17 -1.76
N ALA A 81 -8.18 -21.42 -1.62
CA ALA A 81 -7.31 -21.86 -0.53
C ALA A 81 -5.90 -21.24 -0.65
N PRO A 82 -5.18 -21.00 0.47
CA PRO A 82 -3.88 -20.31 0.46
C PRO A 82 -2.83 -20.94 -0.47
N GLU A 83 -2.78 -22.25 -0.57
CA GLU A 83 -1.86 -23.00 -1.42
C GLU A 83 -2.10 -22.81 -2.93
N ASP A 84 -3.31 -22.43 -3.31
CA ASP A 84 -3.68 -22.15 -4.71
C ASP A 84 -3.53 -20.67 -5.09
N VAL A 85 -3.42 -19.75 -4.13
CA VAL A 85 -3.30 -18.31 -4.34
C VAL A 85 -2.22 -17.91 -5.35
N PRO A 86 -1.01 -18.52 -5.38
CA PRO A 86 0.03 -18.15 -6.34
C PRO A 86 -0.43 -18.21 -7.81
N LYS A 87 -1.41 -19.06 -8.13
CA LYS A 87 -1.99 -19.20 -9.50
C LYS A 87 -2.84 -17.99 -9.92
N TYR A 88 -3.21 -17.12 -8.95
CA TYR A 88 -4.08 -15.95 -9.13
C TYR A 88 -3.33 -14.62 -9.06
N ILE A 89 -2.03 -14.63 -8.77
CA ILE A 89 -1.19 -13.43 -8.71
C ILE A 89 -0.60 -13.15 -10.09
N LEU A 90 -0.75 -11.91 -10.58
CA LEU A 90 -0.08 -11.42 -11.78
C LEU A 90 1.34 -10.96 -11.46
N GLY A 91 1.52 -10.26 -10.35
CA GLY A 91 2.81 -9.76 -9.90
C GLY A 91 2.68 -8.86 -8.68
N TYR A 92 3.80 -8.25 -8.33
CA TYR A 92 4.00 -7.43 -7.14
C TYR A 92 4.58 -6.08 -7.53
N THR A 93 4.23 -5.03 -6.77
CA THR A 93 4.77 -3.69 -6.98
C THR A 93 4.87 -2.94 -5.65
N CYS A 94 5.60 -1.82 -5.61
CA CYS A 94 5.62 -0.96 -4.43
C CYS A 94 4.35 -0.11 -4.38
N ALA A 95 3.85 0.13 -3.18
CA ALA A 95 2.82 1.12 -2.93
C ALA A 95 3.19 2.02 -1.76
N ASN A 96 2.69 3.25 -1.79
CA ASN A 96 2.71 4.15 -0.65
C ASN A 96 1.26 4.45 -0.23
N ASP A 97 0.85 3.93 0.93
CA ASP A 97 -0.49 4.14 1.47
C ASP A 97 -0.57 5.51 2.16
N ILE A 98 -0.91 6.54 1.37
CA ILE A 98 -1.13 7.88 1.90
C ILE A 98 -2.46 7.93 2.65
N THR A 99 -2.45 8.59 3.80
CA THR A 99 -3.59 8.59 4.73
C THR A 99 -3.77 9.97 5.36
N ALA A 100 -4.99 10.50 5.34
CA ALA A 100 -5.41 11.62 6.16
C ALA A 100 -5.59 11.15 7.61
N ARG A 101 -4.55 11.28 8.42
CA ARG A 101 -4.48 10.66 9.75
C ARG A 101 -5.46 11.25 10.74
N ASP A 102 -5.70 12.55 10.68
CA ASP A 102 -6.70 13.26 11.48
C ASP A 102 -8.12 12.74 11.19
N LEU A 103 -8.47 12.54 9.91
CA LEU A 103 -9.76 12.00 9.50
C LEU A 103 -9.90 10.51 9.86
N GLN A 104 -8.82 9.75 9.72
CA GLN A 104 -8.82 8.33 10.09
C GLN A 104 -9.14 8.11 11.58
N ARG A 105 -8.69 9.02 12.47
CA ARG A 105 -9.01 8.95 13.90
C ARG A 105 -10.44 9.39 14.23
N LYS A 106 -11.01 10.28 13.42
CA LYS A 106 -12.36 10.84 13.64
C LYS A 106 -13.47 9.94 13.11
N GLU A 107 -13.20 9.15 12.07
CA GLU A 107 -14.22 8.42 11.32
C GLU A 107 -14.16 6.91 11.57
N LEU A 108 -15.33 6.29 11.70
CA LEU A 108 -15.46 4.84 11.84
C LEU A 108 -15.10 4.10 10.54
N GLN A 109 -15.38 4.74 9.39
CA GLN A 109 -15.10 4.20 8.05
C GLN A 109 -13.91 4.94 7.43
N TRP A 110 -12.86 4.24 7.08
CA TRP A 110 -11.60 4.84 6.60
C TRP A 110 -11.60 5.19 5.11
N LEU A 111 -12.72 4.99 4.40
CA LEU A 111 -12.78 5.25 2.96
C LEU A 111 -12.32 6.68 2.62
N ARG A 112 -12.87 7.70 3.27
CA ARG A 112 -12.51 9.10 2.99
C ARG A 112 -11.06 9.39 3.35
N SER A 113 -10.59 8.95 4.51
CA SER A 113 -9.21 9.19 4.96
C SER A 113 -8.15 8.54 4.05
N LYS A 114 -8.54 7.54 3.26
CA LYS A 114 -7.69 6.76 2.36
C LYS A 114 -7.87 7.10 0.88
N SER A 115 -8.90 7.86 0.49
CA SER A 115 -9.34 7.94 -0.91
C SER A 115 -9.38 9.35 -1.50
N PHE A 116 -8.60 10.30 -0.99
CA PHE A 116 -8.35 11.53 -1.74
C PHE A 116 -7.53 11.22 -3.00
N ASP A 117 -7.65 12.06 -4.02
CA ASP A 117 -6.82 11.98 -5.22
C ASP A 117 -5.35 11.88 -4.83
N THR A 118 -4.56 11.12 -5.59
CA THR A 118 -3.12 10.91 -5.40
C THR A 118 -2.69 10.11 -4.16
N PHE A 119 -3.61 9.57 -3.38
CA PHE A 119 -3.29 8.89 -2.11
C PHE A 119 -2.79 7.44 -2.26
N CYS A 120 -2.52 6.97 -3.49
CA CYS A 120 -1.95 5.64 -3.74
C CYS A 120 -0.86 5.66 -4.82
N PRO A 121 0.32 6.23 -4.55
CA PRO A 121 1.48 6.01 -5.41
C PRO A 121 1.75 4.52 -5.59
N LEU A 122 1.88 4.06 -6.85
CA LEU A 122 2.04 2.66 -7.22
C LEU A 122 3.10 2.51 -8.31
N GLY A 123 4.03 1.58 -8.17
CA GLY A 123 5.08 1.36 -9.16
C GLY A 123 6.40 0.84 -8.56
N PRO A 124 7.54 1.00 -9.24
CA PRO A 124 7.73 1.64 -10.55
C PRO A 124 7.26 0.76 -11.71
N TRP A 125 7.30 -0.55 -11.55
CA TRP A 125 6.82 -1.59 -12.47
C TRP A 125 6.24 -2.74 -11.66
N MET A 126 5.81 -3.78 -12.37
CA MET A 126 5.31 -5.02 -11.77
C MET A 126 6.36 -6.12 -11.94
N GLU A 127 6.81 -6.73 -10.83
CA GLU A 127 7.66 -7.91 -10.85
C GLU A 127 6.79 -9.17 -10.77
N THR A 128 6.97 -10.08 -11.73
CA THR A 128 6.12 -11.27 -11.86
C THR A 128 6.75 -12.55 -11.31
N LYS A 129 8.06 -12.51 -11.00
CA LYS A 129 8.83 -13.66 -10.51
C LYS A 129 9.50 -13.29 -9.18
N LEU A 130 8.71 -13.27 -8.11
CA LEU A 130 9.16 -12.85 -6.79
C LEU A 130 8.54 -13.73 -5.71
N ASP A 131 9.31 -14.10 -4.69
CA ASP A 131 8.76 -14.64 -3.45
C ASP A 131 8.40 -13.49 -2.51
N PRO A 132 7.10 -13.24 -2.27
CA PRO A 132 6.67 -12.10 -1.47
C PRO A 132 6.87 -12.28 0.03
N THR A 133 7.30 -13.45 0.49
CA THR A 133 7.28 -13.83 1.91
C THR A 133 8.53 -13.39 2.69
N ASN A 134 9.61 -12.98 1.99
CA ASN A 134 10.87 -12.60 2.63
C ASN A 134 11.59 -11.46 1.88
N LEU A 135 10.97 -10.29 1.79
CA LEU A 135 11.50 -9.12 1.10
C LEU A 135 11.78 -7.99 2.09
N SER A 136 12.91 -7.30 1.90
CA SER A 136 13.16 -6.02 2.58
C SER A 136 12.16 -4.97 2.08
N ILE A 137 11.54 -4.24 3.02
CA ILE A 137 10.58 -3.18 2.75
C ILE A 137 10.98 -1.93 3.52
N LYS A 138 11.18 -0.80 2.83
CA LYS A 138 11.76 0.42 3.40
C LYS A 138 11.07 1.67 2.89
N SER A 139 11.10 2.74 3.69
CA SER A 139 10.72 4.08 3.27
C SER A 139 11.66 5.15 3.82
N TRP A 140 11.79 6.25 3.08
CA TRP A 140 12.56 7.44 3.44
C TRP A 140 11.69 8.68 3.25
N VAL A 141 11.93 9.69 4.09
CA VAL A 141 11.42 11.04 3.91
C VAL A 141 12.62 11.97 3.91
N ASN A 142 12.78 12.77 2.85
CA ASN A 142 13.92 13.67 2.65
C ASN A 142 15.28 12.98 2.86
N GLY A 143 15.41 11.74 2.37
CA GLY A 143 16.62 10.91 2.50
C GLY A 143 16.80 10.24 3.86
N GLU A 144 16.00 10.55 4.87
CA GLU A 144 16.04 9.92 6.19
C GLU A 144 15.24 8.61 6.20
N LEU A 145 15.87 7.50 6.60
CA LEU A 145 15.21 6.19 6.72
C LEU A 145 14.15 6.22 7.84
N LYS A 146 12.88 6.00 7.49
CA LYS A 146 11.75 6.01 8.43
C LYS A 146 11.22 4.61 8.72
N GLN A 147 11.04 3.79 7.70
CA GLN A 147 10.60 2.40 7.86
C GLN A 147 11.68 1.44 7.35
N ASN A 148 11.95 0.39 8.11
CA ASN A 148 12.88 -0.68 7.74
C ASN A 148 12.40 -1.98 8.34
N ALA A 149 11.83 -2.84 7.51
CA ALA A 149 11.24 -4.10 7.92
C ALA A 149 11.44 -5.19 6.84
N ASN A 150 10.81 -6.32 7.06
CA ASN A 150 10.81 -7.42 6.11
C ASN A 150 9.40 -8.04 6.07
N THR A 151 8.93 -8.46 4.90
CA THR A 151 7.59 -9.04 4.71
C THR A 151 7.38 -10.32 5.54
N LYS A 152 8.43 -11.06 5.90
CA LYS A 152 8.35 -12.19 6.84
C LYS A 152 7.83 -11.83 8.24
N ASN A 153 7.81 -10.53 8.57
CA ASN A 153 7.30 -10.03 9.86
C ASN A 153 5.81 -9.67 9.81
N MET A 154 5.16 -9.90 8.68
CA MET A 154 3.70 -9.78 8.57
C MET A 154 3.00 -10.75 9.51
N VAL A 155 1.84 -10.36 10.01
CA VAL A 155 0.95 -11.21 10.83
C VAL A 155 0.35 -12.29 9.95
N TYR A 156 -0.22 -11.89 8.83
CA TYR A 156 -0.75 -12.72 7.77
C TYR A 156 0.12 -12.55 6.54
N ASN A 157 0.64 -13.65 6.00
CA ASN A 157 1.46 -13.61 4.80
C ASN A 157 0.61 -13.26 3.56
N PRO A 158 1.21 -12.88 2.42
CA PRO A 158 0.49 -12.48 1.22
C PRO A 158 -0.55 -13.50 0.73
N TYR A 159 -0.30 -14.78 0.89
CA TYR A 159 -1.20 -15.84 0.42
C TYR A 159 -2.42 -16.01 1.35
N GLU A 160 -2.20 -15.92 2.66
CA GLU A 160 -3.27 -15.94 3.67
C GLU A 160 -4.20 -14.73 3.51
N ILE A 161 -3.65 -13.54 3.26
CA ILE A 161 -4.43 -12.32 2.99
C ILE A 161 -5.35 -12.53 1.78
N LEU A 162 -4.81 -12.94 0.64
CA LEU A 162 -5.59 -13.08 -0.59
C LEU A 162 -6.63 -14.19 -0.46
N SER A 163 -6.30 -15.30 0.17
CA SER A 163 -7.25 -16.37 0.49
C SER A 163 -8.41 -15.81 1.32
N TYR A 164 -8.13 -15.14 2.44
CA TYR A 164 -9.13 -14.54 3.33
C TYR A 164 -10.04 -13.56 2.59
N ILE A 165 -9.46 -12.64 1.79
CA ILE A 165 -10.24 -11.69 0.99
C ILE A 165 -11.15 -12.44 0.02
N SER A 166 -10.63 -13.48 -0.66
CA SER A 166 -11.40 -14.24 -1.65
C SER A 166 -12.60 -14.99 -1.07
N HIS A 167 -12.58 -15.34 0.21
CA HIS A 167 -13.73 -15.90 0.91
C HIS A 167 -14.79 -14.86 1.23
N SER A 168 -14.39 -13.60 1.40
CA SER A 168 -15.33 -12.50 1.68
C SER A 168 -16.00 -11.98 0.40
N PHE A 169 -15.23 -11.67 -0.64
CA PHE A 169 -15.72 -11.15 -1.92
C PHE A 169 -14.80 -11.50 -3.08
N THR A 170 -15.33 -11.34 -4.30
CA THR A 170 -14.58 -11.64 -5.52
C THR A 170 -13.52 -10.57 -5.77
N LEU A 171 -12.30 -11.00 -6.13
CA LEU A 171 -11.28 -10.17 -6.76
C LEU A 171 -11.26 -10.45 -8.26
N ASP A 172 -11.18 -9.41 -9.09
CA ASP A 172 -11.07 -9.51 -10.54
C ASP A 172 -9.64 -9.27 -11.02
N ALA A 173 -9.37 -9.62 -12.27
CA ALA A 173 -8.07 -9.35 -12.89
C ALA A 173 -7.75 -7.85 -12.89
N GLY A 174 -6.55 -7.48 -12.42
CA GLY A 174 -6.09 -6.10 -12.28
C GLY A 174 -6.43 -5.44 -10.95
N ASP A 175 -7.24 -6.05 -10.08
CA ASP A 175 -7.44 -5.56 -8.73
C ASP A 175 -6.13 -5.60 -7.92
N VAL A 176 -6.00 -4.69 -6.96
CA VAL A 176 -4.79 -4.52 -6.15
C VAL A 176 -5.11 -4.76 -4.68
N VAL A 177 -4.22 -5.49 -4.01
CA VAL A 177 -4.26 -5.68 -2.56
C VAL A 177 -2.98 -5.12 -1.94
N LEU A 178 -3.13 -4.15 -1.03
CA LEU A 178 -2.06 -3.60 -0.20
C LEU A 178 -1.95 -4.42 1.09
N THR A 179 -0.76 -4.88 1.42
CA THR A 179 -0.57 -5.92 2.45
C THR A 179 -0.34 -5.40 3.86
N GLY A 180 -0.42 -4.09 4.05
CA GLY A 180 -0.13 -3.43 5.32
C GLY A 180 1.27 -2.83 5.40
N THR A 181 1.40 -1.80 6.22
CA THR A 181 2.65 -1.06 6.44
C THR A 181 3.32 -1.42 7.77
N PRO A 182 4.67 -1.49 7.83
CA PRO A 182 5.40 -1.70 9.09
C PRO A 182 5.41 -0.43 9.97
N VAL A 183 5.99 -0.57 11.17
CA VAL A 183 6.28 0.52 12.10
C VAL A 183 7.18 1.58 11.47
N GLY A 184 7.06 2.83 11.94
CA GLY A 184 7.87 3.97 11.51
C GLY A 184 7.23 4.82 10.41
N SER A 185 5.95 4.55 10.04
CA SER A 185 5.19 5.53 9.26
C SER A 185 4.96 6.78 10.11
N GLY A 186 4.99 7.95 9.48
CA GLY A 186 4.88 9.23 10.18
C GLY A 186 4.11 10.27 9.39
N LEU A 187 4.09 11.49 9.90
CA LEU A 187 3.47 12.62 9.23
C LEU A 187 4.43 13.20 8.18
N LEU A 188 3.84 13.78 7.15
CA LEU A 188 4.50 14.47 6.05
C LEU A 188 4.29 15.97 6.18
N ASN A 189 5.19 16.75 5.61
CA ASN A 189 5.09 18.19 5.45
C ASN A 189 4.98 18.56 3.95
N ASP A 190 4.52 19.75 3.69
CA ASP A 190 4.56 20.32 2.34
C ASP A 190 6.00 20.38 1.82
N GLY A 191 6.22 19.96 0.59
CA GLY A 191 7.54 19.89 -0.03
C GLY A 191 8.35 18.62 0.29
N ASP A 192 7.87 17.73 1.18
CA ASP A 192 8.60 16.51 1.48
C ASP A 192 8.72 15.57 0.27
N GLU A 193 9.92 14.99 0.10
CA GLU A 193 10.17 13.85 -0.77
C GLU A 193 9.92 12.54 -0.01
N VAL A 194 9.10 11.67 -0.55
CA VAL A 194 8.83 10.35 0.02
C VAL A 194 9.28 9.28 -0.96
N LYS A 195 10.24 8.45 -0.54
CA LYS A 195 10.69 7.26 -1.28
C LYS A 195 10.22 6.01 -0.56
N VAL A 196 9.64 5.05 -1.30
CA VAL A 196 9.37 3.69 -0.81
C VAL A 196 10.06 2.67 -1.72
N GLU A 197 10.56 1.59 -1.12
CA GLU A 197 11.38 0.59 -1.82
C GLU A 197 11.07 -0.81 -1.30
N ILE A 198 10.99 -1.76 -2.22
CA ILE A 198 10.85 -3.19 -1.92
C ILE A 198 11.90 -3.97 -2.70
N GLU A 199 12.60 -4.85 -1.99
CA GLU A 199 13.61 -5.73 -2.54
C GLU A 199 13.09 -6.54 -3.73
N GLY A 200 13.86 -6.59 -4.81
CA GLY A 200 13.51 -7.30 -6.04
C GLY A 200 12.51 -6.58 -6.94
N ILE A 201 11.86 -5.49 -6.46
CA ILE A 201 10.94 -4.68 -7.26
C ILE A 201 11.60 -3.36 -7.68
N GLY A 202 12.15 -2.63 -6.72
CA GLY A 202 12.70 -1.29 -6.93
C GLY A 202 12.08 -0.26 -6.02
N SER A 203 12.02 1.00 -6.46
CA SER A 203 11.50 2.09 -5.65
C SER A 203 10.67 3.09 -6.44
N ILE A 204 9.75 3.76 -5.75
CA ILE A 204 9.04 4.94 -6.23
C ILE A 204 9.37 6.13 -5.34
N THR A 205 9.42 7.31 -5.94
CA THR A 205 9.63 8.58 -5.23
C THR A 205 8.56 9.56 -5.65
N ASN A 206 7.92 10.21 -4.68
CA ASN A 206 6.87 11.19 -4.91
C ASN A 206 7.11 12.41 -4.02
N TYR A 207 6.51 13.55 -4.37
CA TYR A 207 6.69 14.82 -3.68
C TYR A 207 5.34 15.31 -3.16
N VAL A 208 5.33 15.82 -1.93
CA VAL A 208 4.12 16.36 -1.29
C VAL A 208 3.91 17.82 -1.70
N GLU A 209 2.70 18.16 -2.09
CA GLU A 209 2.32 19.54 -2.43
C GLU A 209 0.94 19.86 -1.84
N ARG A 210 0.84 20.96 -1.08
CA ARG A 210 -0.46 21.44 -0.59
C ARG A 210 -1.32 21.95 -1.73
N ALA A 211 -2.61 21.58 -1.70
CA ALA A 211 -3.61 22.12 -2.61
C ALA A 211 -3.75 23.66 -2.39
N GLU A 212 -3.77 24.41 -3.48
CA GLU A 212 -3.97 25.87 -3.50
C GLU A 212 -5.35 26.29 -2.97
#